data_fa606c3ffae85a59a47cdd71cbf7cc1f
#
_entry.id   fa606c3ffae85a59a47cdd71cbf7cc1f
#
_cell.length_a   1.000
_cell.length_b   1.000
_cell.length_c   1.000
_cell.angle_alpha   90.00
_cell.angle_beta   90.00
_cell.angle_gamma   90.00
#
_symmetry.space_group_name_H-M   'P 1'
#
loop_
_entity.id
_entity.type
_entity.pdbx_description
1 polymer ?
#
loop_
_entity_poly.entity_id
_entity_poly.type
_entity_poly.pdbx_seq_one_letter_code
_entity_poly.pdbx_strand_id
1 'polypeptide(L)'
;MIAATWIAIPLAGLTVLSTLLGGYFAFRAGKEIHTLIALSGGIVVAVALFDVLPEAMDAVGDARRVGSLIGAGFLGFFLIQRLLVLHHRDEPDEAKAHARVGALGAAGLSAHSFLDGLAIGLAFGLDTSTGLLVFMAVAAHDFADGLNTVSFVLRQGDDRLRARRWLMVDALAPLLGAIVGTLVNMSEYALGHLLAVYAGVFLFMGASDLLPEAHAHPSWRRVALTVVGFCGTWTIAWAATQ
;
A
#
# COMPACT_ATOMS: atom_id res chain seq x y z
N MET A 1 17.26 24.72 -5.56
CA MET A 1 16.54 23.99 -4.53
C MET A 1 15.02 24.20 -4.59
N ILE A 2 14.45 25.39 -4.44
CA ILE A 2 12.99 25.61 -4.39
C ILE A 2 12.24 25.17 -5.66
N ALA A 3 12.83 25.28 -6.85
CA ALA A 3 12.15 24.91 -8.09
C ALA A 3 11.97 23.37 -8.28
N ALA A 4 12.91 22.56 -7.80
CA ALA A 4 12.83 21.09 -7.93
C ALA A 4 11.75 20.49 -7.00
N THR A 5 11.55 21.05 -5.83
CA THR A 5 10.57 20.60 -4.84
C THR A 5 9.13 20.67 -5.38
N TRP A 6 8.81 21.68 -6.20
CA TRP A 6 7.46 21.81 -6.77
C TRP A 6 7.15 20.80 -7.87
N ILE A 7 8.16 20.12 -8.43
CA ILE A 7 7.96 19.03 -9.42
C ILE A 7 7.34 17.79 -8.74
N ALA A 8 7.55 17.60 -7.44
CA ALA A 8 6.98 16.51 -6.68
C ALA A 8 5.43 16.47 -6.78
N ILE A 9 4.78 17.64 -6.73
CA ILE A 9 3.31 17.73 -6.72
C ILE A 9 2.67 17.24 -8.03
N PRO A 10 3.07 17.72 -9.23
CA PRO A 10 2.50 17.19 -10.47
C PRO A 10 2.86 15.72 -10.71
N LEU A 11 4.03 15.24 -10.29
CA LEU A 11 4.37 13.83 -10.40
C LEU A 11 3.53 12.96 -9.46
N ALA A 12 3.36 13.36 -8.20
CA ALA A 12 2.38 12.72 -7.30
C ALA A 12 0.95 12.82 -7.83
N GLY A 13 0.61 13.83 -8.62
CA GLY A 13 -0.64 13.92 -9.36
C GLY A 13 -0.79 12.85 -10.45
N LEU A 14 0.31 12.35 -11.02
CA LEU A 14 0.26 11.25 -12.00
C LEU A 14 -0.04 9.89 -11.34
N THR A 15 0.40 9.69 -10.08
CA THR A 15 0.11 8.45 -9.35
C THR A 15 -1.39 8.30 -9.10
N VAL A 16 -2.12 9.41 -8.94
CA VAL A 16 -3.60 9.42 -8.87
C VAL A 16 -4.23 8.64 -10.02
N LEU A 17 -3.71 8.79 -11.24
CA LEU A 17 -4.25 8.08 -12.41
C LEU A 17 -3.99 6.58 -12.32
N SER A 18 -2.81 6.17 -11.82
CA SER A 18 -2.47 4.76 -11.60
C SER A 18 -3.41 4.10 -10.60
N THR A 19 -3.60 4.72 -9.44
CA THR A 19 -4.54 4.27 -8.39
C THR A 19 -5.97 4.18 -8.91
N LEU A 20 -6.46 5.19 -9.63
CA LEU A 20 -7.80 5.19 -10.20
C LEU A 20 -7.98 4.09 -11.26
N LEU A 21 -6.96 3.82 -12.08
CA LEU A 21 -6.98 2.71 -13.03
C LEU A 21 -7.06 1.37 -12.31
N GLY A 22 -6.26 1.14 -11.27
CA GLY A 22 -6.34 -0.06 -10.44
C GLY A 22 -7.74 -0.29 -9.89
N GLY A 23 -8.34 0.73 -9.26
CA GLY A 23 -9.70 0.68 -8.76
C GLY A 23 -10.74 0.44 -9.85
N TYR A 24 -10.58 1.05 -11.04
CA TYR A 24 -11.46 0.80 -12.18
C TYR A 24 -11.45 -0.67 -12.60
N PHE A 25 -10.26 -1.28 -12.67
CA PHE A 25 -10.15 -2.71 -12.98
C PHE A 25 -10.80 -3.58 -11.91
N ALA A 26 -10.62 -3.24 -10.62
CA ALA A 26 -11.30 -3.95 -9.53
C ALA A 26 -12.82 -3.89 -9.66
N PHE A 27 -13.42 -2.72 -9.98
CA PHE A 27 -14.86 -2.60 -10.22
C PHE A 27 -15.36 -3.41 -11.41
N ARG A 28 -14.51 -3.65 -12.40
CA ARG A 28 -14.85 -4.43 -13.60
C ARG A 28 -14.59 -5.92 -13.47
N ALA A 29 -13.79 -6.32 -12.49
CA ALA A 29 -13.35 -7.70 -12.35
C ALA A 29 -14.49 -8.69 -12.08
N GLY A 30 -15.55 -8.28 -11.38
CA GLY A 30 -16.67 -9.15 -11.05
C GLY A 30 -16.20 -10.47 -10.43
N LYS A 31 -16.49 -11.61 -11.08
CA LYS A 31 -16.06 -12.94 -10.61
C LYS A 31 -14.54 -13.18 -10.68
N GLU A 32 -13.82 -12.40 -11.47
CA GLU A 32 -12.36 -12.47 -11.61
C GLU A 32 -11.60 -11.71 -10.52
N ILE A 33 -12.30 -11.12 -9.55
CA ILE A 33 -11.68 -10.32 -8.49
C ILE A 33 -10.60 -11.11 -7.74
N HIS A 34 -10.82 -12.40 -7.44
CA HIS A 34 -9.81 -13.24 -6.77
C HIS A 34 -8.55 -13.44 -7.61
N THR A 35 -8.67 -13.36 -8.93
CA THR A 35 -7.55 -13.44 -9.86
C THR A 35 -6.69 -12.16 -9.79
N LEU A 36 -7.35 -11.00 -9.66
CA LEU A 36 -6.66 -9.73 -9.46
C LEU A 36 -6.06 -9.65 -8.04
N ILE A 37 -6.77 -10.13 -7.01
CA ILE A 37 -6.25 -10.20 -5.64
C ILE A 37 -5.00 -11.09 -5.58
N ALA A 38 -4.93 -12.18 -6.36
CA ALA A 38 -3.74 -13.02 -6.43
C ALA A 38 -2.51 -12.26 -6.97
N LEU A 39 -2.68 -11.50 -8.05
CA LEU A 39 -1.62 -10.65 -8.60
C LEU A 39 -1.19 -9.60 -7.58
N SER A 40 -2.14 -8.89 -7.04
CA SER A 40 -1.97 -7.78 -6.11
C SER A 40 -1.37 -8.23 -4.77
N GLY A 41 -1.78 -9.39 -4.23
CA GLY A 41 -1.16 -9.96 -3.02
C GLY A 41 0.32 -10.28 -3.21
N GLY A 42 0.71 -10.77 -4.40
CA GLY A 42 2.11 -10.94 -4.77
C GLY A 42 2.88 -9.61 -4.79
N ILE A 43 2.28 -8.58 -5.39
CA ILE A 43 2.86 -7.22 -5.47
C ILE A 43 3.05 -6.65 -4.06
N VAL A 44 2.02 -6.67 -3.19
CA VAL A 44 2.09 -6.07 -1.84
C VAL A 44 3.18 -6.73 -0.98
N VAL A 45 3.29 -8.07 -1.02
CA VAL A 45 4.37 -8.76 -0.28
C VAL A 45 5.74 -8.38 -0.83
N ALA A 46 5.88 -8.29 -2.16
CA ALA A 46 7.15 -7.91 -2.79
C ALA A 46 7.54 -6.46 -2.50
N VAL A 47 6.59 -5.51 -2.53
CA VAL A 47 6.80 -4.11 -2.12
C VAL A 47 7.31 -4.05 -0.67
N ALA A 48 6.64 -4.76 0.25
CA ALA A 48 7.09 -4.81 1.64
C ALA A 48 8.53 -5.27 1.81
N LEU A 49 8.96 -6.30 1.03
CA LEU A 49 10.26 -6.95 1.18
C LEU A 49 11.38 -6.30 0.38
N PHE A 50 11.09 -5.78 -0.82
CA PHE A 50 12.12 -5.37 -1.79
C PHE A 50 12.15 -3.87 -2.06
N ASP A 51 11.17 -3.13 -1.53
CA ASP A 51 11.08 -1.69 -1.66
C ASP A 51 11.10 -1.03 -0.27
N VAL A 52 10.03 -1.18 0.51
CA VAL A 52 9.86 -0.51 1.81
C VAL A 52 10.88 -0.96 2.87
N LEU A 53 11.16 -2.26 2.97
CA LEU A 53 12.11 -2.79 3.96
C LEU A 53 13.55 -2.33 3.72
N PRO A 54 14.13 -2.41 2.49
CA PRO A 54 15.46 -1.90 2.24
C PRO A 54 15.58 -0.40 2.54
N GLU A 55 14.63 0.43 2.11
CA GLU A 55 14.62 1.86 2.38
C GLU A 55 14.58 2.14 3.90
N ALA A 56 13.75 1.41 4.65
CA ALA A 56 13.74 1.51 6.11
C ALA A 56 15.07 1.09 6.73
N MET A 57 15.74 0.06 6.20
CA MET A 57 17.04 -0.42 6.67
C MET A 57 18.13 0.63 6.45
N ASP A 58 18.16 1.24 5.27
CA ASP A 58 19.14 2.27 4.91
C ASP A 58 18.94 3.54 5.75
N ALA A 59 17.70 3.98 5.94
CA ALA A 59 17.37 5.18 6.72
C ALA A 59 17.60 5.02 8.23
N VAL A 60 17.34 3.84 8.81
CA VAL A 60 17.49 3.59 10.25
C VAL A 60 18.89 3.10 10.64
N GLY A 61 19.55 2.30 9.78
CA GLY A 61 20.89 1.79 9.99
C GLY A 61 21.04 0.73 11.09
N ASP A 62 19.92 0.23 11.66
CA ASP A 62 19.90 -0.78 12.73
C ASP A 62 18.87 -1.88 12.40
N ALA A 63 19.35 -3.01 11.90
CA ALA A 63 18.50 -4.14 11.49
C ALA A 63 17.64 -4.70 12.63
N ARG A 64 18.12 -4.67 13.88
CA ARG A 64 17.35 -5.15 15.04
C ARG A 64 16.18 -4.21 15.33
N ARG A 65 16.41 -2.90 15.26
CA ARG A 65 15.39 -1.89 15.44
C ARG A 65 14.33 -1.97 14.33
N VAL A 66 14.77 -2.05 13.07
CA VAL A 66 13.87 -2.22 11.92
C VAL A 66 13.03 -3.50 12.07
N GLY A 67 13.63 -4.63 12.40
CA GLY A 67 12.90 -5.88 12.65
C GLY A 67 11.87 -5.76 13.78
N SER A 68 12.20 -5.02 14.86
CA SER A 68 11.25 -4.78 15.96
C SER A 68 10.07 -3.91 15.52
N LEU A 69 10.30 -2.90 14.69
CA LEU A 69 9.27 -2.02 14.15
C LEU A 69 8.36 -2.75 13.15
N ILE A 70 8.93 -3.60 12.30
CA ILE A 70 8.16 -4.48 11.40
C ILE A 70 7.25 -5.39 12.25
N GLY A 71 7.80 -6.04 13.28
CA GLY A 71 7.03 -6.87 14.19
C GLY A 71 5.91 -6.10 14.88
N ALA A 72 6.17 -4.85 15.30
CA ALA A 72 5.18 -3.98 15.91
C ALA A 72 4.07 -3.58 14.91
N GLY A 73 4.43 -3.26 13.66
CA GLY A 73 3.47 -2.94 12.59
C GLY A 73 2.57 -4.13 12.28
N PHE A 74 3.18 -5.31 12.07
CA PHE A 74 2.47 -6.57 11.81
C PHE A 74 1.49 -6.91 12.94
N LEU A 75 1.99 -6.94 14.17
CA LEU A 75 1.18 -7.29 15.35
C LEU A 75 0.13 -6.21 15.65
N GLY A 76 0.49 -4.94 15.50
CA GLY A 76 -0.42 -3.83 15.71
C GLY A 76 -1.63 -3.88 14.77
N PHE A 77 -1.39 -4.08 13.47
CA PHE A 77 -2.46 -4.19 12.49
C PHE A 77 -3.32 -5.45 12.71
N PHE A 78 -2.67 -6.60 13.00
CA PHE A 78 -3.37 -7.82 13.42
C PHE A 78 -4.31 -7.57 14.60
N LEU A 79 -3.80 -6.93 15.67
CA LEU A 79 -4.59 -6.67 16.87
C LEU A 79 -5.77 -5.73 16.58
N ILE A 80 -5.53 -4.63 15.84
CA ILE A 80 -6.60 -3.70 15.47
C ILE A 80 -7.69 -4.43 14.67
N GLN A 81 -7.32 -5.22 13.68
CA GLN A 81 -8.27 -5.99 12.87
C GLN A 81 -9.05 -6.99 13.74
N ARG A 82 -8.36 -7.74 14.60
CA ARG A 82 -9.01 -8.74 15.47
C ARG A 82 -9.90 -8.10 16.54
N LEU A 83 -9.48 -7.01 17.15
CA LEU A 83 -10.28 -6.27 18.12
C LEU A 83 -11.54 -5.69 17.49
N LEU A 84 -11.46 -5.18 16.25
CA LEU A 84 -12.63 -4.71 15.52
C LEU A 84 -13.64 -5.86 15.29
N VAL A 85 -13.17 -7.03 14.87
CA VAL A 85 -14.02 -8.20 14.67
C VAL A 85 -14.63 -8.67 16.00
N LEU A 86 -13.83 -8.76 17.07
CA LEU A 86 -14.29 -9.22 18.38
C LEU A 86 -15.27 -8.24 19.03
N HIS A 87 -15.00 -6.92 18.94
CA HIS A 87 -15.89 -5.89 19.50
C HIS A 87 -17.29 -5.91 18.88
N HIS A 88 -17.41 -6.40 17.65
CA HIS A 88 -18.69 -6.47 16.93
C HIS A 88 -19.27 -7.89 16.88
N ARG A 89 -18.68 -8.86 17.61
CA ARG A 89 -19.17 -10.25 17.66
C ARG A 89 -20.60 -10.34 18.18
N ASP A 90 -20.98 -9.43 19.08
CA ASP A 90 -22.31 -9.37 19.70
C ASP A 90 -23.26 -8.42 18.96
N GLU A 91 -22.82 -7.79 17.87
CA GLU A 91 -23.67 -6.93 17.04
C GLU A 91 -24.55 -7.82 16.13
N PRO A 92 -25.89 -7.64 16.15
CA PRO A 92 -26.80 -8.48 15.36
C PRO A 92 -26.58 -8.39 13.85
N ASP A 93 -25.76 -7.43 13.39
CA ASP A 93 -25.53 -7.10 11.99
C ASP A 93 -24.07 -7.44 11.59
N GLU A 94 -23.82 -8.72 11.25
CA GLU A 94 -22.53 -9.19 10.74
C GLU A 94 -22.04 -8.38 9.55
N ALA A 95 -22.95 -7.85 8.72
CA ALA A 95 -22.59 -7.04 7.57
C ALA A 95 -21.87 -5.73 7.97
N LYS A 96 -22.24 -5.12 9.12
CA LYS A 96 -21.56 -3.92 9.62
C LYS A 96 -20.16 -4.23 10.13
N ALA A 97 -19.97 -5.37 10.80
CA ALA A 97 -18.65 -5.79 11.28
C ALA A 97 -17.68 -5.99 10.09
N HIS A 98 -18.11 -6.71 9.08
CA HIS A 98 -17.33 -6.92 7.85
C HIS A 98 -17.04 -5.59 7.14
N ALA A 99 -18.03 -4.70 7.00
CA ALA A 99 -17.83 -3.40 6.36
C ALA A 99 -16.77 -2.52 7.06
N ARG A 100 -16.58 -2.67 8.38
CA ARG A 100 -15.52 -1.95 9.13
C ARG A 100 -14.14 -2.54 8.90
N VAL A 101 -14.03 -3.88 8.78
CA VAL A 101 -12.75 -4.52 8.41
C VAL A 101 -12.29 -4.08 7.02
N GLY A 102 -13.21 -4.03 6.05
CA GLY A 102 -12.91 -3.52 4.72
C GLY A 102 -12.46 -2.05 4.73
N ALA A 103 -13.11 -1.21 5.54
CA ALA A 103 -12.73 0.19 5.70
C ALA A 103 -11.36 0.34 6.40
N LEU A 104 -11.01 -0.54 7.35
CA LEU A 104 -9.69 -0.53 7.97
C LEU A 104 -8.58 -0.86 6.97
N GLY A 105 -8.77 -1.88 6.13
CA GLY A 105 -7.81 -2.21 5.08
C GLY A 105 -7.63 -1.06 4.10
N ALA A 106 -8.73 -0.45 3.64
CA ALA A 106 -8.69 0.72 2.76
C ALA A 106 -8.01 1.93 3.43
N ALA A 107 -8.28 2.17 4.72
CA ALA A 107 -7.63 3.24 5.48
C ALA A 107 -6.12 3.00 5.65
N GLY A 108 -5.72 1.74 5.87
CA GLY A 108 -4.31 1.36 5.92
C GLY A 108 -3.59 1.65 4.60
N LEU A 109 -4.19 1.25 3.46
CA LEU A 109 -3.65 1.56 2.14
C LEU A 109 -3.57 3.06 1.89
N SER A 110 -4.64 3.81 2.15
CA SER A 110 -4.64 5.27 1.96
C SER A 110 -3.62 5.99 2.84
N ALA A 111 -3.36 5.49 4.06
CA ALA A 111 -2.32 6.04 4.91
C ALA A 111 -0.91 5.71 4.36
N HIS A 112 -0.72 4.51 3.77
CA HIS A 112 0.51 4.18 3.07
C HIS A 112 0.71 5.10 1.85
N SER A 113 -0.28 5.20 0.97
CA SER A 113 -0.22 6.08 -0.20
C SER A 113 0.10 7.54 0.17
N PHE A 114 -0.37 8.00 1.35
CA PHE A 114 0.03 9.30 1.88
C PHE A 114 1.52 9.36 2.23
N LEU A 115 2.09 8.30 2.83
CA LEU A 115 3.52 8.23 3.14
C LEU A 115 4.38 8.14 1.88
N ASP A 116 3.92 7.45 0.85
CA ASP A 116 4.60 7.43 -0.45
C ASP A 116 4.69 8.82 -1.06
N GLY A 117 3.58 9.54 -1.05
CA GLY A 117 3.59 10.96 -1.44
C GLY A 117 4.54 11.80 -0.58
N LEU A 118 4.53 11.58 0.74
CA LEU A 118 5.44 12.25 1.67
C LEU A 118 6.90 11.97 1.29
N ALA A 119 7.24 10.70 1.01
CA ALA A 119 8.58 10.29 0.59
C ALA A 119 8.96 10.95 -0.75
N ILE A 120 8.05 11.00 -1.75
CA ILE A 120 8.27 11.74 -3.00
C ILE A 120 8.61 13.20 -2.69
N GLY A 121 7.80 13.89 -1.87
CA GLY A 121 8.01 15.29 -1.52
C GLY A 121 9.36 15.56 -0.84
N LEU A 122 9.75 14.71 0.12
CA LEU A 122 11.02 14.79 0.83
C LEU A 122 12.20 14.50 -0.10
N ALA A 123 12.12 13.48 -0.96
CA ALA A 123 13.18 13.09 -1.88
C ALA A 123 13.50 14.19 -2.91
N PHE A 124 12.47 14.87 -3.46
CA PHE A 124 12.69 16.05 -4.30
C PHE A 124 13.28 17.24 -3.53
N GLY A 125 13.14 17.26 -2.22
CA GLY A 125 13.82 18.22 -1.34
C GLY A 125 15.33 17.99 -1.27
N LEU A 126 15.81 16.75 -1.43
CA LEU A 126 17.23 16.39 -1.49
C LEU A 126 17.81 16.74 -2.88
N ASP A 127 17.36 16.06 -3.92
CA ASP A 127 17.73 16.31 -5.30
C ASP A 127 16.70 15.70 -6.29
N THR A 128 16.79 16.13 -7.56
CA THR A 128 15.83 15.71 -8.60
C THR A 128 15.95 14.23 -8.96
N SER A 129 17.16 13.64 -8.94
CA SER A 129 17.35 12.24 -9.35
C SER A 129 16.77 11.29 -8.29
N THR A 130 17.04 11.56 -7.01
CA THR A 130 16.44 10.83 -5.89
C THR A 130 14.91 10.94 -5.91
N GLY A 131 14.38 12.14 -6.12
CA GLY A 131 12.94 12.36 -6.24
C GLY A 131 12.29 11.57 -7.38
N LEU A 132 12.94 11.50 -8.54
CA LEU A 132 12.45 10.71 -9.67
C LEU A 132 12.50 9.21 -9.40
N LEU A 133 13.53 8.70 -8.74
CA LEU A 133 13.64 7.30 -8.38
C LEU A 133 12.50 6.88 -7.43
N VAL A 134 12.29 7.65 -6.35
CA VAL A 134 11.19 7.39 -5.40
C VAL A 134 9.84 7.49 -6.10
N PHE A 135 9.62 8.51 -6.94
CA PHE A 135 8.38 8.61 -7.72
C PHE A 135 8.14 7.38 -8.60
N MET A 136 9.18 6.89 -9.30
CA MET A 136 9.01 5.72 -10.16
C MET A 136 8.71 4.45 -9.38
N ALA A 137 9.33 4.26 -8.22
CA ALA A 137 9.05 3.14 -7.32
C ALA A 137 7.57 3.18 -6.88
N VAL A 138 7.08 4.33 -6.38
CA VAL A 138 5.69 4.52 -5.98
C VAL A 138 4.74 4.30 -7.15
N ALA A 139 4.95 4.93 -8.29
CA ALA A 139 4.09 4.79 -9.47
C ALA A 139 3.95 3.34 -9.96
N ALA A 140 4.98 2.50 -9.74
CA ALA A 140 4.98 1.10 -10.13
C ALA A 140 4.00 0.24 -9.32
N HIS A 141 3.72 0.60 -8.04
CA HIS A 141 2.81 -0.18 -7.21
C HIS A 141 1.45 0.48 -6.93
N ASP A 142 1.30 1.78 -7.13
CA ASP A 142 0.03 2.53 -6.92
C ASP A 142 -1.18 1.92 -7.64
N PHE A 143 -0.96 1.28 -8.80
CA PHE A 143 -2.03 0.53 -9.47
C PHE A 143 -2.59 -0.58 -8.58
N ALA A 144 -1.70 -1.30 -7.87
CA ALA A 144 -2.10 -2.36 -6.97
C ALA A 144 -2.85 -1.81 -5.75
N ASP A 145 -2.48 -0.62 -5.27
CA ASP A 145 -3.14 -0.01 -4.10
C ASP A 145 -4.58 0.36 -4.41
N GLY A 146 -4.85 0.99 -5.56
CA GLY A 146 -6.20 1.26 -6.00
C GLY A 146 -7.04 -0.01 -6.22
N LEU A 147 -6.43 -1.07 -6.75
CA LEU A 147 -7.07 -2.36 -6.92
C LEU A 147 -7.41 -2.98 -5.56
N ASN A 148 -6.47 -2.93 -4.61
CA ASN A 148 -6.64 -3.49 -3.27
C ASN A 148 -7.65 -2.72 -2.46
N THR A 149 -7.59 -1.39 -2.47
CA THR A 149 -8.54 -0.52 -1.75
C THR A 149 -9.98 -0.82 -2.14
N VAL A 150 -10.26 -0.93 -3.44
CA VAL A 150 -11.60 -1.31 -3.91
C VAL A 150 -11.94 -2.75 -3.51
N SER A 151 -11.00 -3.68 -3.69
CA SER A 151 -11.21 -5.10 -3.38
C SER A 151 -11.49 -5.33 -1.90
N PHE A 152 -10.78 -4.67 -0.99
CA PHE A 152 -11.03 -4.76 0.45
C PHE A 152 -12.44 -4.32 0.83
N VAL A 153 -12.92 -3.22 0.26
CA VAL A 153 -14.27 -2.72 0.58
C VAL A 153 -15.36 -3.59 -0.04
N LEU A 154 -15.21 -4.00 -1.30
CA LEU A 154 -16.22 -4.83 -1.98
C LEU A 154 -16.37 -6.22 -1.35
N ARG A 155 -15.27 -6.83 -0.91
CA ARG A 155 -15.30 -8.13 -0.22
C ARG A 155 -16.13 -8.11 1.06
N GLN A 156 -16.17 -6.98 1.73
CA GLN A 156 -16.76 -6.83 3.06
C GLN A 156 -18.19 -6.26 3.04
N GLY A 157 -18.88 -6.28 1.90
CA GLY A 157 -20.28 -5.83 1.87
C GLY A 157 -20.81 -5.34 0.53
N ASP A 158 -20.04 -5.50 -0.56
CA ASP A 158 -20.39 -5.08 -1.96
C ASP A 158 -20.92 -3.63 -2.09
N ASP A 159 -20.55 -2.74 -1.16
CA ASP A 159 -20.94 -1.33 -1.20
C ASP A 159 -20.03 -0.55 -2.18
N ARG A 160 -20.47 -0.49 -3.43
CA ARG A 160 -19.76 0.21 -4.51
C ARG A 160 -19.58 1.71 -4.24
N LEU A 161 -20.51 2.36 -3.55
CA LEU A 161 -20.39 3.79 -3.23
C LEU A 161 -19.29 4.01 -2.20
N ARG A 162 -19.24 3.15 -1.17
CA ARG A 162 -18.18 3.17 -0.16
C ARG A 162 -16.82 2.87 -0.79
N ALA A 163 -16.73 1.86 -1.65
CA ALA A 163 -15.50 1.53 -2.37
C ALA A 163 -15.00 2.69 -3.24
N ARG A 164 -15.90 3.42 -3.95
CA ARG A 164 -15.53 4.63 -4.70
C ARG A 164 -15.01 5.74 -3.80
N ARG A 165 -15.63 5.95 -2.63
CA ARG A 165 -15.16 6.98 -1.67
C ARG A 165 -13.76 6.66 -1.16
N TRP A 166 -13.51 5.41 -0.77
CA TRP A 166 -12.18 4.97 -0.34
C TRP A 166 -11.15 5.05 -1.46
N LEU A 167 -11.51 4.65 -2.68
CA LEU A 167 -10.64 4.82 -3.85
C LEU A 167 -10.25 6.29 -4.07
N MET A 168 -11.17 7.23 -3.89
CA MET A 168 -10.86 8.67 -4.02
C MET A 168 -9.95 9.16 -2.89
N VAL A 169 -10.15 8.68 -1.66
CA VAL A 169 -9.26 8.99 -0.52
C VAL A 169 -7.86 8.46 -0.80
N ASP A 170 -7.76 7.22 -1.24
CA ASP A 170 -6.51 6.54 -1.57
C ASP A 170 -5.77 7.23 -2.72
N ALA A 171 -6.46 7.48 -3.83
CA ALA A 171 -5.88 8.14 -5.00
C ALA A 171 -5.38 9.56 -4.73
N LEU A 172 -6.03 10.32 -3.83
CA LEU A 172 -5.61 11.67 -3.48
C LEU A 172 -4.55 11.71 -2.37
N ALA A 173 -4.36 10.61 -1.64
CA ALA A 173 -3.44 10.54 -0.53
C ALA A 173 -1.98 10.84 -0.91
N PRO A 174 -1.42 10.31 -2.03
CA PRO A 174 -0.04 10.62 -2.44
C PRO A 174 0.14 12.11 -2.76
N LEU A 175 -0.85 12.73 -3.39
CA LEU A 175 -0.80 14.16 -3.70
C LEU A 175 -0.74 15.00 -2.43
N LEU A 176 -1.57 14.68 -1.44
CA LEU A 176 -1.56 15.36 -0.13
C LEU A 176 -0.24 15.10 0.61
N GLY A 177 0.25 13.86 0.57
CA GLY A 177 1.54 13.48 1.14
C GLY A 177 2.69 14.26 0.53
N ALA A 178 2.74 14.39 -0.81
CA ALA A 178 3.78 15.16 -1.51
C ALA A 178 3.75 16.64 -1.13
N ILE A 179 2.56 17.24 -1.03
CA ILE A 179 2.41 18.62 -0.55
C ILE A 179 3.00 18.76 0.86
N VAL A 180 2.64 17.84 1.77
CA VAL A 180 3.17 17.87 3.14
C VAL A 180 4.68 17.63 3.14
N GLY A 181 5.19 16.68 2.36
CA GLY A 181 6.60 16.36 2.24
C GLY A 181 7.45 17.53 1.72
N THR A 182 6.88 18.38 0.84
CA THR A 182 7.55 19.60 0.40
C THR A 182 7.60 20.71 1.45
N LEU A 183 6.71 20.67 2.44
CA LEU A 183 6.56 21.69 3.48
C LEU A 183 7.22 21.30 4.81
N VAL A 184 7.36 20.00 5.06
CA VAL A 184 7.86 19.46 6.33
C VAL A 184 9.33 19.06 6.18
N ASN A 185 10.13 19.44 7.17
CA ASN A 185 11.51 18.97 7.27
C ASN A 185 11.56 17.74 8.18
N MET A 186 11.23 16.56 7.62
CA MET A 186 11.32 15.28 8.31
C MET A 186 12.69 14.66 8.05
N SER A 187 13.35 14.15 9.10
CA SER A 187 14.60 13.42 8.92
C SER A 187 14.35 12.06 8.26
N GLU A 188 15.29 11.62 7.41
CA GLU A 188 15.26 10.28 6.82
C GLU A 188 15.12 9.18 7.89
N TYR A 189 15.78 9.37 9.03
CA TYR A 189 15.66 8.47 10.17
C TYR A 189 14.23 8.34 10.70
N ALA A 190 13.48 9.43 10.80
CA ALA A 190 12.08 9.40 11.24
C ALA A 190 11.18 8.73 10.18
N LEU A 191 11.41 9.02 8.90
CA LEU A 191 10.71 8.38 7.79
C LEU A 191 10.99 6.87 7.79
N GLY A 192 12.25 6.45 7.94
CA GLY A 192 12.63 5.04 8.00
C GLY A 192 11.91 4.26 9.11
N HIS A 193 11.66 4.89 10.27
CA HIS A 193 10.85 4.26 11.33
C HIS A 193 9.39 4.02 10.91
N LEU A 194 8.79 4.99 10.23
CA LEU A 194 7.44 4.84 9.70
C LEU A 194 7.38 3.74 8.64
N LEU A 195 8.32 3.75 7.70
CA LEU A 195 8.42 2.73 6.65
C LEU A 195 8.60 1.32 7.25
N ALA A 196 9.43 1.16 8.28
CA ALA A 196 9.58 -0.12 8.96
C ALA A 196 8.26 -0.63 9.57
N VAL A 197 7.47 0.24 10.21
CA VAL A 197 6.14 -0.14 10.71
C VAL A 197 5.22 -0.52 9.55
N TYR A 198 5.24 0.23 8.45
CA TYR A 198 4.42 -0.07 7.27
C TYR A 198 4.81 -1.34 6.54
N ALA A 199 6.10 -1.67 6.47
CA ALA A 199 6.53 -2.98 5.97
C ALA A 199 5.85 -4.12 6.75
N GLY A 200 5.73 -3.98 8.07
CA GLY A 200 5.01 -4.94 8.91
C GLY A 200 3.50 -5.00 8.61
N VAL A 201 2.85 -3.85 8.42
CA VAL A 201 1.43 -3.76 8.03
C VAL A 201 1.22 -4.44 6.67
N PHE A 202 2.05 -4.16 5.68
CA PHE A 202 1.96 -4.75 4.35
C PHE A 202 2.19 -6.26 4.34
N LEU A 203 3.18 -6.74 5.12
CA LEU A 203 3.38 -8.18 5.29
C LEU A 203 2.14 -8.84 5.88
N PHE A 204 1.49 -8.23 6.87
CA PHE A 204 0.24 -8.75 7.40
C PHE A 204 -0.86 -8.76 6.33
N MET A 205 -1.11 -7.64 5.66
CA MET A 205 -2.15 -7.52 4.64
C MET A 205 -1.92 -8.48 3.47
N GLY A 206 -0.69 -8.57 2.97
CA GLY A 206 -0.35 -9.45 1.87
C GLY A 206 -0.44 -10.93 2.24
N ALA A 207 0.25 -11.34 3.30
CA ALA A 207 0.39 -12.74 3.66
C ALA A 207 -0.82 -13.31 4.43
N SER A 208 -1.51 -12.50 5.23
CA SER A 208 -2.59 -12.96 6.10
C SER A 208 -3.99 -12.70 5.56
N ASP A 209 -4.16 -11.70 4.67
CA ASP A 209 -5.45 -11.35 4.11
C ASP A 209 -5.54 -11.67 2.60
N LEU A 210 -4.64 -11.05 1.77
CA LEU A 210 -4.77 -11.14 0.32
C LEU A 210 -4.43 -12.53 -0.23
N LEU A 211 -3.29 -13.11 0.16
CA LEU A 211 -2.87 -14.41 -0.37
C LEU A 211 -3.81 -15.55 0.05
N PRO A 212 -4.24 -15.69 1.32
CA PRO A 212 -5.21 -16.72 1.69
C PRO A 212 -6.54 -16.59 0.95
N GLU A 213 -7.04 -15.37 0.78
CA GLU A 213 -8.26 -15.09 0.05
C GLU A 213 -8.14 -15.45 -1.44
N ALA A 214 -7.06 -14.99 -2.08
CA ALA A 214 -6.81 -15.30 -3.49
C ALA A 214 -6.79 -16.81 -3.74
N HIS A 215 -6.26 -17.56 -2.78
CA HIS A 215 -6.05 -19.01 -2.87
C HIS A 215 -7.07 -19.86 -2.11
N ALA A 216 -8.19 -19.28 -1.62
CA ALA A 216 -9.27 -20.01 -0.96
C ALA A 216 -9.79 -21.18 -1.80
N HIS A 217 -9.71 -21.09 -3.13
CA HIS A 217 -9.99 -22.18 -4.05
C HIS A 217 -8.75 -22.45 -4.92
N PRO A 218 -8.30 -23.72 -5.06
CA PRO A 218 -7.11 -24.07 -5.85
C PRO A 218 -7.21 -23.61 -7.31
N SER A 219 -6.18 -22.90 -7.80
CA SER A 219 -6.11 -22.43 -9.19
C SER A 219 -4.66 -22.15 -9.59
N TRP A 220 -4.13 -22.90 -10.56
CA TRP A 220 -2.79 -22.66 -11.11
C TRP A 220 -2.64 -21.26 -11.71
N ARG A 221 -3.72 -20.71 -12.29
CA ARG A 221 -3.73 -19.34 -12.82
C ARG A 221 -3.46 -18.31 -11.72
N ARG A 222 -4.08 -18.47 -10.54
CA ARG A 222 -3.88 -17.55 -9.40
C ARG A 222 -2.47 -17.69 -8.83
N VAL A 223 -1.97 -18.93 -8.69
CA VAL A 223 -0.58 -19.16 -8.27
C VAL A 223 0.40 -18.47 -9.22
N ALA A 224 0.23 -18.66 -10.53
CA ALA A 224 1.07 -18.02 -11.54
C ALA A 224 1.02 -16.48 -11.45
N LEU A 225 -0.17 -15.90 -11.25
CA LEU A 225 -0.31 -14.45 -11.11
C LEU A 225 0.31 -13.89 -9.82
N THR A 226 0.20 -14.61 -8.70
CA THR A 226 0.92 -14.24 -7.47
C THR A 226 2.43 -14.21 -7.72
N VAL A 227 2.96 -15.25 -8.38
CA VAL A 227 4.40 -15.30 -8.72
C VAL A 227 4.78 -14.17 -9.69
N VAL A 228 3.95 -13.89 -10.70
CA VAL A 228 4.19 -12.78 -11.65
C VAL A 228 4.20 -11.44 -10.92
N GLY A 229 3.23 -11.19 -10.03
CA GLY A 229 3.20 -9.96 -9.23
C GLY A 229 4.43 -9.82 -8.35
N PHE A 230 4.78 -10.88 -7.63
CA PHE A 230 5.93 -10.91 -6.74
C PHE A 230 7.25 -10.71 -7.50
N CYS A 231 7.52 -11.53 -8.52
CA CYS A 231 8.78 -11.47 -9.27
C CYS A 231 8.86 -10.19 -10.13
N GLY A 232 7.73 -9.72 -10.68
CA GLY A 232 7.68 -8.46 -11.42
C GLY A 232 8.09 -7.27 -10.55
N THR A 233 7.51 -7.16 -9.37
CA THR A 233 7.88 -6.10 -8.41
C THR A 233 9.33 -6.24 -7.94
N TRP A 234 9.77 -7.45 -7.62
CA TRP A 234 11.17 -7.70 -7.26
C TRP A 234 12.14 -7.24 -8.37
N THR A 235 11.86 -7.57 -9.63
CA THR A 235 12.73 -7.16 -10.73
C THR A 235 12.74 -5.64 -10.94
N ILE A 236 11.60 -4.96 -10.75
CA ILE A 236 11.52 -3.50 -10.82
C ILE A 236 12.34 -2.88 -9.68
N ALA A 237 12.12 -3.31 -8.43
CA ALA A 237 12.86 -2.81 -7.28
C ALA A 237 14.38 -3.03 -7.45
N TRP A 238 14.79 -4.22 -7.91
CA TRP A 238 16.20 -4.51 -8.16
C TRP A 238 16.80 -3.64 -9.27
N ALA A 239 16.08 -3.38 -10.35
CA ALA A 239 16.54 -2.53 -11.45
C ALA A 239 16.66 -1.06 -11.04
N ALA A 240 15.84 -0.59 -10.10
CA ALA A 240 15.88 0.77 -9.59
C ALA A 240 17.10 1.05 -8.69
N THR A 241 17.77 0.00 -8.17
CA THR A 241 18.94 0.11 -7.28
C THR A 241 20.29 -0.03 -8.01
N GLN A 242 20.30 -0.22 -9.36
CA GLN A 242 21.51 -0.30 -10.20
C GLN A 242 21.86 1.05 -10.80
#